data_f2809ddd6dfa914fa5d99ce443b4eb2d
#
_entry.id   f2809ddd6dfa914fa5d99ce443b4eb2d
#
_cell.length_a   1.000
_cell.length_b   1.000
_cell.length_c   1.000
_cell.angle_alpha   90.00
_cell.angle_beta   90.00
_cell.angle_gamma   90.00
#
_symmetry.space_group_name_H-M   'P 1'
#
loop_
_entity.id
_entity.type
_entity.pdbx_description
1 polymer ?
#
loop_
_entity_poly.entity_id
_entity_poly.type
_entity_poly.pdbx_seq_one_letter_code
_entity_poly.pdbx_strand_id
1 'polypeptide(L)'
;MRGHKQWITALSWEPFHLNYQCRRFASSGKDGAIRVWDVILSQCVRVLTSHTRSVTSIRWGGAGLIYSASQDRTIKVWRASDGVMCRTLDGHAHWVNTLALSTDYAMRVEATSHYDRAKFDPSKPEENAKQALARYQAMCPDGEKLVSGSDDFTLFLWNPEKEKKSIARMTGHQQLINCVEFSPDGRIIASASFDKSIKLWDGRIGNVEYEDQED
;
A
#
# COMPACT_ATOMS: atom_id res chain seq x y z
N MET A 1 16.26 8.73 14.31
CA MET A 1 16.34 7.25 14.29
C MET A 1 17.38 6.80 13.27
N ARG A 2 18.22 5.83 13.58
CA ARG A 2 19.26 5.28 12.68
C ARG A 2 19.15 3.75 12.66
N GLY A 3 19.47 3.11 11.51
CA GLY A 3 19.44 1.64 11.43
C GLY A 3 19.57 1.07 10.02
N HIS A 4 18.99 1.70 8.99
CA HIS A 4 19.21 1.29 7.60
C HIS A 4 20.68 1.44 7.21
N LYS A 5 21.18 0.48 6.43
CA LYS A 5 22.57 0.47 5.92
C LYS A 5 22.71 1.22 4.59
N GLN A 6 21.60 1.47 3.91
CA GLN A 6 21.53 2.18 2.65
C GLN A 6 20.33 3.15 2.65
N TRP A 7 20.06 3.79 1.52
CA TRP A 7 19.00 4.79 1.38
C TRP A 7 17.63 4.23 1.73
N ILE A 8 16.83 5.05 2.40
CA ILE A 8 15.41 4.76 2.67
C ILE A 8 14.63 5.10 1.41
N THR A 9 13.77 4.19 1.01
CA THR A 9 13.00 4.27 -0.24
C THR A 9 11.57 4.71 -0.02
N ALA A 10 10.93 4.26 1.05
CA ALA A 10 9.55 4.62 1.36
C ALA A 10 9.26 4.54 2.86
N LEU A 11 8.18 5.20 3.26
CA LEU A 11 7.63 5.22 4.62
C LEU A 11 6.14 4.93 4.57
N SER A 12 5.63 4.25 5.61
CA SER A 12 4.19 4.03 5.80
C SER A 12 3.84 4.01 7.28
N TRP A 13 2.84 4.80 7.67
CA TRP A 13 2.35 4.82 9.03
C TRP A 13 1.45 3.62 9.32
N GLU A 14 1.47 3.17 10.59
CA GLU A 14 0.46 2.28 11.13
C GLU A 14 -0.92 2.95 11.03
N PRO A 15 -1.95 2.27 10.49
CA PRO A 15 -3.30 2.83 10.39
C PRO A 15 -3.85 3.29 11.73
N PHE A 16 -4.51 4.45 11.75
CA PHE A 16 -5.01 5.10 12.96
C PHE A 16 -5.96 4.22 13.78
N HIS A 17 -6.83 3.45 13.12
CA HIS A 17 -7.77 2.57 13.82
C HIS A 17 -7.11 1.37 14.50
N LEU A 18 -5.89 0.99 14.09
CA LEU A 18 -5.10 -0.04 14.79
C LEU A 18 -4.36 0.54 16.00
N ASN A 19 -3.95 1.80 15.89
CA ASN A 19 -3.21 2.46 16.96
C ASN A 19 -3.44 3.98 16.91
N TYR A 20 -4.45 4.44 17.67
CA TYR A 20 -4.83 5.85 17.74
C TYR A 20 -3.73 6.77 18.31
N GLN A 21 -2.72 6.21 18.97
CA GLN A 21 -1.57 6.97 19.46
C GLN A 21 -0.59 7.36 18.36
N CYS A 22 -0.79 6.90 17.10
CA CYS A 22 0.11 7.13 15.96
C CYS A 22 1.57 6.83 16.31
N ARG A 23 1.81 5.73 17.02
CA ARG A 23 3.09 5.43 17.66
C ARG A 23 4.08 4.76 16.74
N ARG A 24 3.61 4.06 15.69
CA ARG A 24 4.48 3.24 14.87
C ARG A 24 4.41 3.63 13.40
N PHE A 25 5.54 3.49 12.72
CA PHE A 25 5.63 3.54 11.27
C PHE A 25 6.67 2.53 10.77
N ALA A 26 6.55 2.17 9.50
CA ALA A 26 7.50 1.31 8.82
C ALA A 26 8.32 2.12 7.80
N SER A 27 9.57 1.75 7.62
CA SER A 27 10.45 2.25 6.57
C SER A 27 11.01 1.10 5.76
N SER A 28 11.18 1.29 4.47
CA SER A 28 11.87 0.37 3.58
C SER A 28 13.17 0.98 3.06
N GLY A 29 14.13 0.14 2.73
CA GLY A 29 15.45 0.59 2.29
C GLY A 29 16.01 -0.16 1.10
N LYS A 30 17.01 0.46 0.48
CA LYS A 30 17.81 -0.16 -0.59
C LYS A 30 18.65 -1.33 -0.06
N ASP A 31 18.82 -1.44 1.27
CA ASP A 31 19.46 -2.57 1.95
C ASP A 31 18.60 -3.85 1.98
N GLY A 32 17.42 -3.84 1.35
CA GLY A 32 16.50 -4.99 1.31
C GLY A 32 15.73 -5.21 2.61
N ALA A 33 15.94 -4.37 3.62
CA ALA A 33 15.27 -4.48 4.89
C ALA A 33 14.08 -3.53 5.02
N ILE A 34 13.09 -3.96 5.81
CA ILE A 34 12.00 -3.13 6.29
C ILE A 34 12.18 -2.99 7.81
N ARG A 35 11.99 -1.81 8.34
CA ARG A 35 12.10 -1.53 9.76
C ARG A 35 10.82 -0.90 10.28
N VAL A 36 10.32 -1.45 11.39
CA VAL A 36 9.22 -0.87 12.14
C VAL A 36 9.78 -0.10 13.32
N TRP A 37 9.37 1.15 13.45
CA TRP A 37 9.87 2.09 14.43
C TRP A 37 8.79 2.48 15.41
N ASP A 38 9.19 2.67 16.65
CA ASP A 38 8.38 3.30 17.69
C ASP A 38 8.82 4.76 17.85
N VAL A 39 7.89 5.69 17.66
CA VAL A 39 8.17 7.13 17.68
C VAL A 39 8.51 7.61 19.09
N ILE A 40 7.80 7.09 20.09
CA ILE A 40 7.99 7.49 21.51
C ILE A 40 9.33 7.00 22.03
N LEU A 41 9.65 5.73 21.77
CA LEU A 41 10.91 5.13 22.18
C LEU A 41 12.09 5.56 21.29
N SER A 42 11.82 6.17 20.13
CA SER A 42 12.81 6.56 19.12
C SER A 42 13.73 5.42 18.67
N GLN A 43 13.22 4.19 18.66
CA GLN A 43 14.00 3.00 18.33
C GLN A 43 13.29 2.07 17.33
N CYS A 44 14.09 1.22 16.68
CA CYS A 44 13.60 0.17 15.81
C CYS A 44 13.10 -1.00 16.67
N VAL A 45 11.80 -1.30 16.57
CA VAL A 45 11.18 -2.38 17.33
C VAL A 45 11.16 -3.70 16.57
N ARG A 46 11.25 -3.67 15.23
CA ARG A 46 11.32 -4.86 14.37
C ARG A 46 12.14 -4.61 13.12
N VAL A 47 12.76 -5.67 12.63
CA VAL A 47 13.44 -5.70 11.33
C VAL A 47 12.90 -6.89 10.55
N LEU A 48 12.36 -6.63 9.36
CA LEU A 48 11.81 -7.63 8.46
C LEU A 48 12.79 -7.81 7.30
N THR A 49 13.34 -9.00 7.18
CA THR A 49 14.37 -9.32 6.18
C THR A 49 13.96 -10.60 5.46
N SER A 50 13.78 -10.51 4.16
CA SER A 50 13.58 -11.64 3.26
C SER A 50 13.69 -11.23 1.80
N HIS A 51 13.61 -9.93 1.50
CA HIS A 51 13.90 -9.44 0.16
C HIS A 51 15.37 -9.58 -0.16
N THR A 52 15.67 -10.01 -1.38
CA THR A 52 17.05 -10.22 -1.85
C THR A 52 17.64 -9.01 -2.54
N ARG A 53 16.80 -8.00 -2.83
CA ARG A 53 17.16 -6.72 -3.46
C ARG A 53 16.47 -5.56 -2.76
N SER A 54 16.71 -4.35 -3.27
CA SER A 54 16.11 -3.12 -2.77
C SER A 54 14.59 -3.24 -2.64
N VAL A 55 14.05 -2.83 -1.50
CA VAL A 55 12.61 -2.61 -1.34
C VAL A 55 12.28 -1.23 -1.88
N THR A 56 11.38 -1.14 -2.84
CA THR A 56 11.04 0.08 -3.59
C THR A 56 9.88 0.83 -2.98
N SER A 57 8.88 0.10 -2.51
CA SER A 57 7.65 0.67 -1.96
C SER A 57 7.15 -0.15 -0.78
N ILE A 58 6.47 0.51 0.15
CA ILE A 58 5.87 -0.11 1.32
C ILE A 58 4.50 0.51 1.59
N ARG A 59 3.54 -0.32 2.00
CA ARG A 59 2.23 0.11 2.49
C ARG A 59 1.88 -0.66 3.76
N TRP A 60 1.30 0.01 4.73
CA TRP A 60 0.78 -0.61 5.96
C TRP A 60 -0.74 -0.62 5.87
N GLY A 61 -1.34 -1.80 5.70
CA GLY A 61 -2.77 -1.98 5.50
C GLY A 61 -3.57 -2.02 6.80
N GLY A 62 -4.86 -1.84 6.64
CA GLY A 62 -5.81 -1.73 7.75
C GLY A 62 -6.06 -3.03 8.51
N ALA A 63 -5.76 -4.18 7.91
CA ALA A 63 -5.78 -5.48 8.57
C ALA A 63 -4.53 -5.75 9.45
N GLY A 64 -3.63 -4.77 9.63
CA GLY A 64 -2.39 -4.95 10.36
C GLY A 64 -1.32 -5.72 9.58
N LEU A 65 -1.42 -5.71 8.26
CA LEU A 65 -0.46 -6.29 7.34
C LEU A 65 0.42 -5.19 6.74
N ILE A 66 1.69 -5.51 6.52
CA ILE A 66 2.62 -4.66 5.80
C ILE A 66 2.88 -5.31 4.44
N TYR A 67 2.75 -4.54 3.37
CA TYR A 67 3.02 -4.94 2.00
C TYR A 67 4.28 -4.27 1.52
N SER A 68 5.20 -5.02 0.93
CA SER A 68 6.48 -4.51 0.44
C SER A 68 6.76 -4.98 -0.97
N ALA A 69 7.05 -4.05 -1.87
CA ALA A 69 7.50 -4.32 -3.23
C ALA A 69 9.01 -4.22 -3.34
N SER A 70 9.60 -5.01 -4.22
CA SER A 70 11.05 -5.04 -4.36
C SER A 70 11.53 -5.23 -5.81
N GLN A 71 12.78 -4.85 -6.02
CA GLN A 71 13.54 -5.15 -7.22
C GLN A 71 13.84 -6.66 -7.39
N ASP A 72 13.51 -7.49 -6.40
CA ASP A 72 13.56 -8.94 -6.55
C ASP A 72 12.33 -9.51 -7.29
N ARG A 73 11.48 -8.65 -7.83
CA ARG A 73 10.26 -8.95 -8.61
C ARG A 73 9.11 -9.51 -7.80
N THR A 74 9.23 -9.49 -6.47
CA THR A 74 8.21 -10.02 -5.57
C THR A 74 7.58 -8.92 -4.72
N ILE A 75 6.36 -9.20 -4.25
CA ILE A 75 5.71 -8.45 -3.19
C ILE A 75 5.60 -9.40 -2.00
N LYS A 76 5.98 -8.94 -0.81
CA LYS A 76 5.89 -9.74 0.41
C LYS A 76 4.87 -9.13 1.35
N VAL A 77 4.13 -10.01 2.01
CA VAL A 77 3.09 -9.69 2.99
C VAL A 77 3.58 -10.11 4.36
N TRP A 78 3.59 -9.16 5.29
CA TRP A 78 4.11 -9.35 6.64
C TRP A 78 3.04 -9.04 7.67
N ARG A 79 2.96 -9.82 8.72
CA ARG A 79 2.15 -9.48 9.88
C ARG A 79 2.91 -8.48 10.75
N ALA A 80 2.32 -7.30 10.95
CA ALA A 80 3.00 -6.22 11.67
C ALA A 80 3.20 -6.52 13.16
N SER A 81 2.34 -7.37 13.76
CA SER A 81 2.36 -7.68 15.21
C SER A 81 3.60 -8.48 15.62
N ASP A 82 4.05 -9.42 14.80
CA ASP A 82 5.17 -10.34 15.10
C ASP A 82 6.30 -10.27 14.08
N GLY A 83 6.08 -9.67 12.91
CA GLY A 83 7.05 -9.55 11.84
C GLY A 83 7.18 -10.80 10.97
N VAL A 84 6.25 -11.75 11.10
CA VAL A 84 6.26 -12.97 10.30
C VAL A 84 5.85 -12.69 8.87
N MET A 85 6.62 -13.21 7.91
CA MET A 85 6.25 -13.20 6.50
C MET A 85 5.12 -14.21 6.25
N CYS A 86 3.95 -13.70 5.90
CA CYS A 86 2.76 -14.52 5.67
C CYS A 86 2.69 -15.07 4.25
N ARG A 87 3.03 -14.24 3.26
CA ARG A 87 2.90 -14.58 1.83
C ARG A 87 3.96 -13.90 0.99
N THR A 88 4.25 -14.52 -0.15
CA THR A 88 4.94 -13.90 -1.28
C THR A 88 4.00 -13.92 -2.47
N LEU A 89 3.83 -12.77 -3.11
CA LEU A 89 3.02 -12.59 -4.31
C LEU A 89 3.98 -12.48 -5.49
N ASP A 90 3.93 -13.49 -6.34
CA ASP A 90 4.78 -13.65 -7.52
C ASP A 90 3.95 -13.46 -8.78
N GLY A 91 4.53 -12.83 -9.80
CA GLY A 91 3.84 -12.61 -11.09
C GLY A 91 4.56 -11.61 -11.97
N HIS A 92 5.18 -10.60 -11.39
CA HIS A 92 5.94 -9.62 -12.15
C HIS A 92 7.22 -10.20 -12.75
N ALA A 93 7.48 -9.87 -14.02
CA ALA A 93 8.68 -10.29 -14.74
C ALA A 93 9.88 -9.39 -14.47
N HIS A 94 9.67 -8.19 -13.94
CA HIS A 94 10.71 -7.19 -13.64
C HIS A 94 10.46 -6.51 -12.28
N TRP A 95 11.26 -5.52 -11.93
CA TRP A 95 11.21 -4.79 -10.66
C TRP A 95 9.82 -4.24 -10.38
N VAL A 96 9.33 -4.43 -9.16
CA VAL A 96 8.09 -3.80 -8.71
C VAL A 96 8.44 -2.45 -8.11
N ASN A 97 7.90 -1.38 -8.67
CA ASN A 97 8.27 -0.01 -8.32
C ASN A 97 7.35 0.62 -7.28
N THR A 98 6.06 0.33 -7.38
CA THR A 98 5.04 1.06 -6.65
C THR A 98 3.91 0.16 -6.19
N LEU A 99 3.31 0.52 -5.06
CA LEU A 99 2.14 -0.12 -4.45
C LEU A 99 1.11 0.93 -4.06
N ALA A 100 -0.16 0.60 -4.17
CA ALA A 100 -1.25 1.33 -3.54
C ALA A 100 -2.31 0.37 -2.98
N LEU A 101 -2.99 0.79 -1.92
CA LEU A 101 -4.08 0.05 -1.30
C LEU A 101 -5.42 0.73 -1.59
N SER A 102 -6.46 -0.06 -1.79
CA SER A 102 -7.82 0.44 -1.97
C SER A 102 -8.33 1.25 -0.77
N THR A 103 -7.65 1.13 0.36
CA THR A 103 -8.00 1.74 1.64
C THR A 103 -7.08 2.89 2.04
N ASP A 104 -6.03 3.18 1.27
CA ASP A 104 -5.06 4.24 1.60
C ASP A 104 -5.72 5.56 2.00
N TYR A 105 -6.82 5.93 1.34
CA TYR A 105 -7.56 7.15 1.65
C TYR A 105 -8.42 7.01 2.92
N ALA A 106 -9.10 5.88 3.10
CA ALA A 106 -9.96 5.64 4.26
C ALA A 106 -9.19 5.53 5.57
N MET A 107 -7.92 5.11 5.51
CA MET A 107 -7.07 4.94 6.68
C MET A 107 -6.47 6.25 7.19
N ARG A 108 -6.58 7.34 6.45
CA ARG A 108 -6.14 8.67 6.92
C ARG A 108 -7.10 9.20 7.97
N VAL A 109 -6.56 9.84 9.01
CA VAL A 109 -7.33 10.37 10.16
C VAL A 109 -8.44 11.33 9.71
N GLU A 110 -8.16 12.12 8.69
CA GLU A 110 -9.08 13.13 8.15
C GLU A 110 -10.06 12.58 7.11
N ALA A 111 -10.26 11.27 7.05
CA ALA A 111 -11.28 10.68 6.19
C ALA A 111 -12.74 11.03 6.62
N THR A 112 -12.92 12.04 7.43
CA THR A 112 -14.13 12.84 7.45
C THR A 112 -14.13 13.66 6.15
N SER A 113 -15.21 13.57 5.38
CA SER A 113 -15.38 14.45 4.22
C SER A 113 -15.08 15.89 4.62
N HIS A 114 -14.67 16.74 3.69
CA HIS A 114 -14.48 18.18 3.95
C HIS A 114 -15.68 18.82 4.67
N TYR A 115 -16.84 18.20 4.62
CA TYR A 115 -18.07 18.58 5.28
C TYR A 115 -18.19 18.13 6.74
N ASP A 116 -17.41 17.12 7.18
CA ASP A 116 -17.56 16.50 8.51
C ASP A 116 -16.40 16.81 9.48
N ARG A 117 -15.61 17.86 9.24
CA ARG A 117 -14.60 18.34 10.20
C ARG A 117 -15.14 18.57 11.62
N ALA A 118 -16.44 18.84 11.72
CA ALA A 118 -17.13 19.04 12.98
C ALA A 118 -17.24 17.75 13.85
N LYS A 119 -17.01 16.56 13.28
CA LYS A 119 -17.15 15.28 14.00
C LYS A 119 -15.84 14.74 14.58
N PHE A 120 -14.69 15.28 14.17
CA PHE A 120 -13.41 14.89 14.75
C PHE A 120 -13.17 15.64 16.05
N ASP A 121 -13.27 14.97 17.17
CA ASP A 121 -12.94 15.50 18.48
C ASP A 121 -11.55 14.99 18.92
N PRO A 122 -10.53 15.86 18.92
CA PRO A 122 -9.18 15.49 19.34
C PRO A 122 -9.12 14.96 20.78
N SER A 123 -10.11 15.28 21.61
CA SER A 123 -10.19 14.83 23.02
C SER A 123 -10.66 13.38 23.15
N LYS A 124 -11.20 12.78 22.06
CA LYS A 124 -11.79 11.44 22.05
C LYS A 124 -11.12 10.50 21.04
N PRO A 125 -9.83 10.23 21.17
CA PRO A 125 -9.08 9.45 20.18
C PRO A 125 -9.61 8.03 19.99
N GLU A 126 -10.13 7.40 21.04
CA GLU A 126 -10.69 6.04 20.95
C GLU A 126 -12.01 5.98 20.15
N GLU A 127 -12.88 6.98 20.30
CA GLU A 127 -14.11 7.07 19.50
C GLU A 127 -13.80 7.32 18.03
N ASN A 128 -12.84 8.19 17.76
CA ASN A 128 -12.35 8.46 16.40
C ASN A 128 -11.75 7.19 15.78
N ALA A 129 -11.01 6.38 16.52
CA ALA A 129 -10.46 5.12 16.04
C ALA A 129 -11.55 4.09 15.70
N LYS A 130 -12.61 4.00 16.52
CA LYS A 130 -13.78 3.16 16.22
C LYS A 130 -14.49 3.60 14.93
N GLN A 131 -14.64 4.91 14.72
CA GLN A 131 -15.22 5.44 13.49
C GLN A 131 -14.34 5.15 12.27
N ALA A 132 -13.01 5.27 12.42
CA ALA A 132 -12.06 4.93 11.37
C ALA A 132 -12.11 3.43 11.02
N LEU A 133 -12.24 2.55 12.02
CA LEU A 133 -12.42 1.12 11.82
C LEU A 133 -13.72 0.80 11.08
N ALA A 134 -14.83 1.44 11.46
CA ALA A 134 -16.11 1.24 10.79
C ALA A 134 -16.05 1.64 9.30
N ARG A 135 -15.35 2.74 8.97
CA ARG A 135 -15.14 3.14 7.56
C ARG A 135 -14.27 2.14 6.82
N TYR A 136 -13.17 1.71 7.42
CA TYR A 136 -12.32 0.68 6.84
C TYR A 136 -13.12 -0.57 6.49
N GLN A 137 -13.93 -1.07 7.44
CA GLN A 137 -14.78 -2.25 7.24
C GLN A 137 -15.84 -2.04 6.16
N ALA A 138 -16.41 -0.85 6.08
CA ALA A 138 -17.40 -0.51 5.04
C ALA A 138 -16.80 -0.47 3.63
N MET A 139 -15.54 -0.01 3.50
CA MET A 139 -14.84 0.02 2.20
C MET A 139 -14.33 -1.34 1.76
N CYS A 140 -14.03 -2.23 2.69
CA CYS A 140 -13.38 -3.52 2.42
C CYS A 140 -14.19 -4.71 2.93
N PRO A 141 -15.45 -4.91 2.50
CA PRO A 141 -16.24 -6.06 2.94
C PRO A 141 -15.59 -7.39 2.53
N ASP A 142 -14.85 -7.38 1.42
CA ASP A 142 -14.17 -8.54 0.85
C ASP A 142 -12.66 -8.61 1.11
N GLY A 143 -12.16 -7.78 2.00
CA GLY A 143 -10.73 -7.60 2.25
C GLY A 143 -10.10 -6.50 1.40
N GLU A 144 -8.92 -6.09 1.82
CA GLU A 144 -8.16 -5.00 1.23
C GLU A 144 -7.55 -5.40 -0.12
N LYS A 145 -7.71 -4.56 -1.14
CA LYS A 145 -7.08 -4.77 -2.44
C LYS A 145 -5.78 -4.00 -2.55
N LEU A 146 -4.82 -4.63 -3.19
CA LEU A 146 -3.50 -4.08 -3.46
C LEU A 146 -3.29 -4.01 -4.97
N VAL A 147 -2.79 -2.88 -5.47
CA VAL A 147 -2.29 -2.77 -6.84
C VAL A 147 -0.79 -2.57 -6.83
N SER A 148 -0.11 -3.19 -7.78
CA SER A 148 1.33 -3.07 -7.99
C SER A 148 1.64 -2.67 -9.42
N GLY A 149 2.61 -1.77 -9.60
CA GLY A 149 3.15 -1.36 -10.89
C GLY A 149 4.62 -1.71 -11.02
N SER A 150 5.04 -2.12 -12.22
CA SER A 150 6.37 -2.69 -12.47
C SER A 150 7.04 -2.14 -13.72
N ASP A 151 8.36 -2.36 -13.80
CA ASP A 151 9.19 -2.18 -14.97
C ASP A 151 8.85 -3.17 -16.10
N ASP A 152 8.02 -4.18 -15.86
CA ASP A 152 7.51 -5.09 -16.89
C ASP A 152 6.33 -4.50 -17.69
N PHE A 153 6.03 -3.21 -17.50
CA PHE A 153 4.96 -2.43 -18.13
C PHE A 153 3.55 -2.87 -17.75
N THR A 154 3.42 -3.73 -16.73
CA THR A 154 2.14 -4.27 -16.29
C THR A 154 1.81 -3.87 -14.86
N LEU A 155 0.51 -3.85 -14.57
CA LEU A 155 0.02 -3.79 -13.22
C LEU A 155 -0.61 -5.14 -12.85
N PHE A 156 -0.57 -5.45 -11.57
CA PHE A 156 -1.37 -6.54 -11.03
C PHE A 156 -2.28 -6.04 -9.92
N LEU A 157 -3.51 -6.54 -9.93
CA LEU A 157 -4.49 -6.34 -8.86
C LEU A 157 -4.51 -7.61 -8.00
N TRP A 158 -4.42 -7.45 -6.68
CA TRP A 158 -4.34 -8.54 -5.72
C TRP A 158 -5.39 -8.40 -4.63
N ASN A 159 -5.79 -9.54 -4.06
CA ASN A 159 -6.42 -9.62 -2.74
C ASN A 159 -5.49 -10.43 -1.81
N PRO A 160 -4.48 -9.79 -1.22
CA PRO A 160 -3.43 -10.51 -0.51
C PRO A 160 -3.88 -11.16 0.80
N GLU A 161 -5.04 -10.80 1.32
CA GLU A 161 -5.62 -11.45 2.49
C GLU A 161 -6.22 -12.82 2.14
N LYS A 162 -6.80 -12.95 0.96
CA LYS A 162 -7.49 -14.18 0.53
C LYS A 162 -6.55 -15.13 -0.22
N GLU A 163 -5.84 -14.61 -1.22
CA GLU A 163 -5.13 -15.44 -2.18
C GLU A 163 -3.71 -14.95 -2.47
N LYS A 164 -2.87 -15.87 -2.98
CA LYS A 164 -1.54 -15.55 -3.52
C LYS A 164 -1.61 -15.13 -4.99
N LYS A 165 -2.64 -15.57 -5.71
CA LYS A 165 -2.82 -15.25 -7.12
C LYS A 165 -3.38 -13.84 -7.27
N SER A 166 -2.97 -13.16 -8.33
CA SER A 166 -3.56 -11.88 -8.71
C SER A 166 -5.01 -12.08 -9.18
N ILE A 167 -5.85 -11.11 -8.86
CA ILE A 167 -7.22 -11.02 -9.40
C ILE A 167 -7.13 -10.76 -10.90
N ALA A 168 -6.28 -9.80 -11.30
CA ALA A 168 -6.12 -9.42 -12.70
C ALA A 168 -4.68 -8.98 -12.98
N ARG A 169 -4.28 -9.17 -14.23
CA ARG A 169 -3.10 -8.57 -14.84
C ARG A 169 -3.55 -7.52 -15.85
N MET A 170 -3.15 -6.28 -15.63
CA MET A 170 -3.54 -5.12 -16.44
C MET A 170 -2.38 -4.76 -17.37
N THR A 171 -2.63 -4.78 -18.67
CA THR A 171 -1.64 -4.55 -19.72
C THR A 171 -2.11 -3.44 -20.65
N GLY A 172 -1.19 -2.61 -21.14
CA GLY A 172 -1.52 -1.50 -22.03
C GLY A 172 -0.47 -0.40 -22.04
N HIS A 173 0.30 -0.24 -20.95
CA HIS A 173 1.44 0.66 -20.94
C HIS A 173 2.58 0.12 -21.83
N GLN A 174 3.31 1.04 -22.46
CA GLN A 174 4.43 0.73 -23.37
C GLN A 174 5.80 0.95 -22.72
N GLN A 175 5.84 1.45 -21.49
CA GLN A 175 7.03 1.72 -20.70
C GLN A 175 6.77 1.35 -19.23
N LEU A 176 7.82 1.44 -18.41
CA LEU A 176 7.76 1.17 -16.99
C LEU A 176 6.69 2.03 -16.27
N ILE A 177 6.08 1.44 -15.25
CA ILE A 177 5.08 2.10 -14.42
C ILE A 177 5.77 2.71 -13.21
N ASN A 178 5.61 4.02 -13.06
CA ASN A 178 6.26 4.78 -12.01
C ASN A 178 5.39 4.97 -10.77
N CYS A 179 4.08 5.18 -10.96
CA CYS A 179 3.15 5.43 -9.88
C CYS A 179 1.81 4.78 -10.14
N VAL A 180 1.19 4.30 -9.06
CA VAL A 180 -0.20 3.81 -9.06
C VAL A 180 -0.91 4.34 -7.84
N GLU A 181 -2.18 4.67 -7.98
CA GLU A 181 -3.03 5.14 -6.88
C GLU A 181 -4.46 4.62 -7.07
N PHE A 182 -5.15 4.35 -5.98
CA PHE A 182 -6.59 4.13 -5.99
C PHE A 182 -7.33 5.45 -5.83
N SER A 183 -8.51 5.56 -6.46
CA SER A 183 -9.46 6.63 -6.14
C SER A 183 -9.90 6.55 -4.67
N PRO A 184 -10.35 7.67 -4.07
CA PRO A 184 -10.76 7.70 -2.66
C PRO A 184 -11.84 6.68 -2.28
N ASP A 185 -12.66 6.26 -3.22
CA ASP A 185 -13.70 5.25 -3.05
C ASP A 185 -13.26 3.82 -3.41
N GLY A 186 -11.99 3.65 -3.82
CA GLY A 186 -11.40 2.36 -4.16
C GLY A 186 -11.91 1.71 -5.45
N ARG A 187 -12.71 2.43 -6.27
CA ARG A 187 -13.32 1.89 -7.49
C ARG A 187 -12.43 1.98 -8.71
N ILE A 188 -11.61 3.03 -8.81
CA ILE A 188 -10.75 3.30 -9.95
C ILE A 188 -9.30 3.21 -9.51
N ILE A 189 -8.45 2.68 -10.37
CA ILE A 189 -7.00 2.72 -10.25
C ILE A 189 -6.48 3.65 -11.33
N ALA A 190 -5.64 4.61 -10.96
CA ALA A 190 -4.87 5.42 -11.89
C ALA A 190 -3.43 4.92 -11.92
N SER A 191 -2.86 4.79 -13.11
CA SER A 191 -1.45 4.45 -13.31
C SER A 191 -0.75 5.47 -14.18
N ALA A 192 0.47 5.85 -13.80
CA ALA A 192 1.32 6.74 -14.56
C ALA A 192 2.58 6.00 -15.03
N SER A 193 2.93 6.17 -16.30
CA SER A 193 4.05 5.49 -16.94
C SER A 193 5.01 6.46 -17.64
N PHE A 194 6.22 5.98 -17.89
CA PHE A 194 7.21 6.67 -18.71
C PHE A 194 6.84 6.73 -20.20
N ASP A 195 5.79 6.01 -20.63
CA ASP A 195 5.19 6.15 -21.96
C ASP A 195 4.44 7.49 -22.13
N LYS A 196 4.47 8.35 -21.11
CA LYS A 196 3.84 9.67 -21.02
C LYS A 196 2.31 9.62 -20.94
N SER A 197 1.74 8.45 -20.69
CA SER A 197 0.30 8.27 -20.54
C SER A 197 -0.10 8.00 -19.09
N ILE A 198 -1.34 8.35 -18.79
CA ILE A 198 -2.07 7.92 -17.60
C ILE A 198 -3.18 6.99 -18.07
N LYS A 199 -3.33 5.86 -17.42
CA LYS A 199 -4.43 4.92 -17.70
C LYS A 199 -5.30 4.73 -16.46
N LEU A 200 -6.60 4.57 -16.70
CA LEU A 200 -7.59 4.30 -15.66
C LEU A 200 -8.13 2.88 -15.80
N TRP A 201 -8.25 2.20 -14.66
CA TRP A 201 -8.62 0.80 -14.58
C TRP A 201 -9.70 0.61 -13.53
N ASP A 202 -10.62 -0.32 -13.75
CA ASP A 202 -11.56 -0.74 -12.73
C ASP A 202 -10.84 -1.39 -11.54
N GLY A 203 -10.98 -0.81 -10.36
CA GLY A 203 -10.35 -1.30 -9.13
C GLY A 203 -10.94 -2.60 -8.58
N ARG A 204 -11.99 -3.16 -9.20
CA ARG A 204 -12.63 -4.40 -8.78
C ARG A 204 -12.15 -5.60 -9.59
N ILE A 205 -12.05 -5.43 -10.92
CA ILE A 205 -11.77 -6.49 -11.87
C ILE A 205 -10.52 -6.25 -12.72
N GLY A 206 -9.95 -5.04 -12.69
CA GLY A 206 -8.71 -4.71 -13.39
C GLY A 206 -8.86 -4.49 -14.91
N ASN A 207 -10.08 -4.27 -15.41
CA ASN A 207 -10.27 -3.91 -16.81
C ASN A 207 -9.99 -2.42 -17.05
N VAL A 208 -9.61 -2.05 -18.28
CA VAL A 208 -9.47 -0.64 -18.69
C VAL A 208 -10.84 0.01 -18.64
N GLU A 209 -11.00 1.11 -17.89
CA GLU A 209 -12.25 1.86 -17.85
C GLU A 209 -12.30 2.96 -18.91
N TYR A 210 -11.15 3.60 -19.19
CA TYR A 210 -11.06 4.67 -20.19
C TYR A 210 -9.69 4.59 -20.87
N GLU A 211 -9.69 4.43 -22.19
CA GLU A 211 -8.56 4.78 -23.05
C GLU A 211 -8.83 6.19 -23.56
N ASP A 212 -7.88 7.11 -23.36
CA ASP A 212 -7.95 8.39 -24.06
C ASP A 212 -7.94 8.10 -25.55
N GLN A 213 -9.07 8.35 -26.21
CA GLN A 213 -9.10 8.43 -27.67
C GLN A 213 -8.38 9.74 -28.02
N GLU A 214 -7.11 9.64 -28.40
CA GLU A 214 -6.43 10.75 -29.06
C GLU A 214 -7.19 11.04 -30.39
N ASP A 215 -7.83 12.23 -30.43
CA ASP A 215 -8.30 12.85 -31.69
C ASP A 215 -7.12 13.45 -32.49
#